data_953812526717da89b04bd392f1c2d504
#
_entry.id   953812526717da89b04bd392f1c2d504
#
_cell.length_a   1.000
_cell.length_b   1.000
_cell.length_c   1.000
_cell.angle_alpha   90.00
_cell.angle_beta   90.00
_cell.angle_gamma   90.00
#
_symmetry.space_group_name_H-M   'P 1'
#
loop_
_entity.id
_entity.type
_entity.pdbx_description
1 polymer ?
#
loop_
_entity_poly.entity_id
_entity_poly.type
_entity_poly.pdbx_seq_one_letter_code
_entity_poly.pdbx_strand_id
1 'polypeptide(L)'
;SGKMIQVSLVDSLKSNTTYTIDFSDAISDNNEGNPMGNYTYSFSTGEVIDTMEVSGYVLESENLEPIKGILVGLYADTADSAFKTKPMLRVSRTDSRGRFVIKGVAPGSYRIYALQDMDGNYMFNQKSEKLAFCHDIIVPSSKPDVRQDTTWIDSLHIKSIDQVNYTHFLPDDIVLRAFTEQLTDRYFLKSERKQANNFSLFFSYGDSILPQIKGLNFNADSAFILEASEKKDTLTYWLRDTALVNKDTLEIELTYRMSDSTGVLHNQTDTLELLSKEPYAKRQKALAKELADWTKKQEKLKKKGQPYDTVMAVKPLDVQVGVSSTLDPDKNII
;
A
#
# COMPACT_ATOMS: atom_id res chain seq x y z
N SER A 1 -32.24 -23.83 22.26
CA SER A 1 -33.16 -22.71 22.03
C SER A 1 -32.34 -21.46 21.60
N GLY A 2 -32.35 -21.13 20.34
CA GLY A 2 -31.51 -20.08 19.74
C GLY A 2 -32.00 -18.64 19.99
N LYS A 3 -32.39 -18.29 21.21
CA LYS A 3 -32.95 -16.97 21.53
C LYS A 3 -32.14 -16.19 22.58
N MET A 4 -30.92 -16.62 22.90
CA MET A 4 -30.10 -16.00 23.94
C MET A 4 -28.67 -15.79 23.41
N ILE A 5 -28.19 -14.59 23.54
CA ILE A 5 -26.77 -14.23 23.33
C ILE A 5 -26.16 -14.11 24.72
N GLN A 6 -25.12 -14.87 25.01
CA GLN A 6 -24.35 -14.78 26.24
C GLN A 6 -23.04 -14.11 25.95
N VAL A 7 -22.75 -13.03 26.66
CA VAL A 7 -21.48 -12.30 26.57
C VAL A 7 -20.72 -12.51 27.87
N SER A 8 -19.50 -13.03 27.77
CA SER A 8 -18.60 -13.21 28.91
C SER A 8 -17.51 -12.13 28.85
N LEU A 9 -17.36 -11.38 29.92
CA LEU A 9 -16.32 -10.37 30.03
C LEU A 9 -15.02 -11.03 30.50
N VAL A 10 -13.92 -10.68 29.86
CA VAL A 10 -12.59 -11.22 30.19
C VAL A 10 -11.93 -10.37 31.28
N ASP A 11 -12.09 -9.04 31.19
CA ASP A 11 -11.48 -8.10 32.10
C ASP A 11 -12.46 -7.61 33.16
N SER A 12 -11.91 -7.13 34.29
CA SER A 12 -12.70 -6.51 35.35
C SER A 12 -13.25 -5.16 34.88
N LEU A 13 -14.52 -4.91 35.21
CA LEU A 13 -15.15 -3.63 34.91
C LEU A 13 -14.61 -2.53 35.82
N LYS A 14 -14.39 -1.36 35.26
CA LYS A 14 -14.07 -0.14 36.02
C LYS A 14 -15.33 0.45 36.60
N SER A 15 -15.24 1.04 37.81
CA SER A 15 -16.36 1.77 38.45
C SER A 15 -16.71 3.04 37.66
N ASN A 16 -17.96 3.49 37.76
CA ASN A 16 -18.48 4.72 37.15
C ASN A 16 -18.15 4.84 35.66
N THR A 17 -18.30 3.75 34.93
CA THR A 17 -17.91 3.69 33.50
C THR A 17 -19.06 3.13 32.68
N THR A 18 -19.43 3.81 31.63
CA THR A 18 -20.35 3.29 30.61
C THR A 18 -19.63 2.33 29.69
N TYR A 19 -20.18 1.16 29.47
CA TYR A 19 -19.71 0.14 28.55
C TYR A 19 -20.68 -0.01 27.39
N THR A 20 -20.16 -0.20 26.20
CA THR A 20 -20.94 -0.51 25.00
C THR A 20 -20.47 -1.79 24.40
N ILE A 21 -21.43 -2.67 24.06
CA ILE A 21 -21.20 -3.88 23.29
C ILE A 21 -21.74 -3.60 21.89
N ASP A 22 -20.86 -3.47 20.94
CA ASP A 22 -21.21 -3.25 19.54
C ASP A 22 -21.27 -4.60 18.84
N PHE A 23 -22.46 -4.97 18.39
CA PHE A 23 -22.69 -6.19 17.64
C PHE A 23 -22.51 -5.99 16.13
N SER A 24 -22.35 -4.75 15.68
CA SER A 24 -22.23 -4.41 14.24
C SER A 24 -23.31 -5.12 13.41
N ASP A 25 -22.91 -5.91 12.41
CA ASP A 25 -23.77 -6.71 11.56
C ASP A 25 -23.94 -8.18 12.05
N ALA A 26 -23.43 -8.50 13.25
CA ALA A 26 -23.44 -9.89 13.74
C ALA A 26 -24.84 -10.41 14.10
N ILE A 27 -25.81 -9.53 14.36
CA ILE A 27 -27.20 -9.90 14.61
C ILE A 27 -27.98 -9.77 13.31
N SER A 28 -28.47 -10.91 12.80
CA SER A 28 -29.29 -10.97 11.61
C SER A 28 -30.57 -11.74 11.87
N ASP A 29 -31.61 -11.54 11.04
CA ASP A 29 -32.81 -12.34 11.10
C ASP A 29 -32.55 -13.80 10.66
N ASN A 30 -33.37 -14.72 11.13
CA ASN A 30 -33.20 -16.13 10.83
C ASN A 30 -33.73 -16.56 9.44
N ASN A 31 -34.52 -15.74 8.78
CA ASN A 31 -35.19 -16.13 7.55
C ASN A 31 -34.41 -15.71 6.32
N GLU A 32 -34.02 -14.44 6.25
CA GLU A 32 -33.39 -13.84 5.08
C GLU A 32 -31.91 -13.50 5.32
N GLY A 33 -31.45 -13.58 6.57
CA GLY A 33 -30.07 -13.26 6.93
C GLY A 33 -29.77 -11.76 6.90
N ASN A 34 -30.80 -10.91 6.86
CA ASN A 34 -30.62 -9.47 6.84
C ASN A 34 -30.04 -8.99 8.18
N PRO A 35 -28.91 -8.28 8.20
CA PRO A 35 -28.34 -7.77 9.43
C PRO A 35 -29.22 -6.68 10.03
N MET A 36 -29.37 -6.69 11.35
CA MET A 36 -30.05 -5.64 12.10
C MET A 36 -29.35 -4.28 11.95
N GLY A 37 -28.05 -4.32 11.67
CA GLY A 37 -27.18 -3.17 11.43
C GLY A 37 -26.91 -2.34 12.69
N ASN A 38 -25.64 -2.13 13.04
CA ASN A 38 -25.17 -1.22 14.08
C ASN A 38 -25.89 -1.34 15.44
N TYR A 39 -26.34 -2.56 15.82
CA TYR A 39 -26.96 -2.77 17.12
C TYR A 39 -25.93 -2.69 18.24
N THR A 40 -26.18 -1.80 19.18
CA THR A 40 -25.28 -1.56 20.31
C THR A 40 -26.07 -1.66 21.59
N TYR A 41 -25.56 -2.43 22.56
CA TYR A 41 -26.09 -2.51 23.91
C TYR A 41 -25.18 -1.75 24.87
N SER A 42 -25.75 -0.82 25.64
CA SER A 42 -24.99 0.00 26.60
C SER A 42 -25.46 -0.26 28.03
N PHE A 43 -24.52 -0.30 28.96
CA PHE A 43 -24.77 -0.39 30.38
C PHE A 43 -23.71 0.44 31.16
N SER A 44 -23.99 0.81 32.40
CA SER A 44 -23.06 1.52 33.27
C SER A 44 -22.81 0.77 34.55
N THR A 45 -21.61 0.89 35.08
CA THR A 45 -21.24 0.47 36.44
C THR A 45 -21.44 1.57 37.46
N GLY A 46 -21.89 2.74 37.03
CA GLY A 46 -22.26 3.88 37.84
C GLY A 46 -23.75 4.24 37.73
N GLU A 47 -24.13 5.37 38.31
CA GLU A 47 -25.53 5.85 38.31
C GLU A 47 -25.95 6.49 36.98
N VAL A 48 -24.99 6.88 36.14
CA VAL A 48 -25.23 7.60 34.88
C VAL A 48 -24.74 6.76 33.69
N ILE A 49 -25.53 6.72 32.64
CA ILE A 49 -25.13 6.16 31.32
C ILE A 49 -24.81 7.34 30.41
N ASP A 50 -23.62 7.32 29.83
CA ASP A 50 -23.28 8.27 28.79
C ASP A 50 -24.07 7.93 27.51
N THR A 51 -24.72 8.95 26.95
CA THR A 51 -25.67 8.76 25.83
C THR A 51 -25.28 9.49 24.57
N MET A 52 -24.22 10.30 24.58
CA MET A 52 -23.81 11.03 23.37
C MET A 52 -23.27 10.08 22.29
N GLU A 53 -23.42 10.50 21.06
CA GLU A 53 -22.98 9.76 19.88
C GLU A 53 -22.13 10.66 18.99
N VAL A 54 -21.18 10.03 18.29
CA VAL A 54 -20.33 10.65 17.27
C VAL A 54 -20.39 9.78 16.04
N SER A 55 -20.66 10.34 14.87
CA SER A 55 -20.78 9.55 13.65
C SER A 55 -20.16 10.21 12.43
N GLY A 56 -19.98 9.42 11.37
CA GLY A 56 -19.37 9.86 10.13
C GLY A 56 -19.08 8.73 9.19
N TYR A 57 -18.13 8.95 8.28
CA TYR A 57 -17.74 8.02 7.23
C TYR A 57 -16.25 7.85 7.18
N VAL A 58 -15.80 6.66 6.78
CA VAL A 58 -14.41 6.37 6.45
C VAL A 58 -14.32 5.99 4.99
N LEU A 59 -13.49 6.73 4.25
CA LEU A 59 -13.30 6.60 2.81
C LEU A 59 -11.82 6.31 2.52
N GLU A 60 -11.55 5.61 1.43
CA GLU A 60 -10.19 5.50 0.89
C GLU A 60 -9.68 6.88 0.45
N SER A 61 -8.43 7.20 0.75
CA SER A 61 -7.85 8.49 0.33
C SER A 61 -7.61 8.59 -1.17
N GLU A 62 -7.44 7.47 -1.87
CA GLU A 62 -7.10 7.43 -3.29
C GLU A 62 -8.30 7.65 -4.21
N ASN A 63 -9.45 7.03 -3.88
CA ASN A 63 -10.61 6.97 -4.77
C ASN A 63 -11.92 7.39 -4.09
N LEU A 64 -11.89 7.70 -2.79
CA LEU A 64 -13.03 8.07 -1.95
C LEU A 64 -14.09 6.95 -1.85
N GLU A 65 -13.74 5.71 -2.10
CA GLU A 65 -14.64 4.59 -1.88
C GLU A 65 -14.83 4.30 -0.38
N PRO A 66 -16.03 3.87 0.04
CA PRO A 66 -16.30 3.57 1.44
C PRO A 66 -15.55 2.32 1.91
N ILE A 67 -14.96 2.37 3.10
CA ILE A 67 -14.25 1.25 3.69
C ILE A 67 -15.15 0.54 4.70
N LYS A 68 -15.42 -0.75 4.46
CA LYS A 68 -16.17 -1.61 5.38
C LYS A 68 -15.25 -2.24 6.43
N GLY A 69 -15.72 -2.29 7.69
CA GLY A 69 -15.12 -3.07 8.76
C GLY A 69 -13.89 -2.48 9.41
N ILE A 70 -13.47 -1.26 9.04
CA ILE A 70 -12.36 -0.57 9.69
C ILE A 70 -12.79 -0.09 11.08
N LEU A 71 -11.91 -0.20 12.07
CA LEU A 71 -12.14 0.30 13.42
C LEU A 71 -12.07 1.83 13.42
N VAL A 72 -13.02 2.47 14.10
CA VAL A 72 -12.99 3.91 14.38
C VAL A 72 -13.07 4.10 15.86
N GLY A 73 -12.15 4.89 16.43
CA GLY A 73 -12.07 5.05 17.86
C GLY A 73 -11.75 6.46 18.33
N LEU A 74 -12.18 6.75 19.55
CA LEU A 74 -11.93 8.00 20.23
C LEU A 74 -10.81 7.85 21.26
N TYR A 75 -9.98 8.89 21.37
CA TYR A 75 -8.94 9.04 22.38
C TYR A 75 -9.23 10.28 23.25
N ALA A 76 -9.33 10.08 24.56
CA ALA A 76 -9.44 11.18 25.52
C ALA A 76 -8.10 11.93 25.69
N ASP A 77 -6.99 11.26 25.40
CA ASP A 77 -5.69 11.90 25.27
C ASP A 77 -5.59 12.58 23.90
N THR A 78 -5.49 13.91 23.90
CA THR A 78 -5.43 14.71 22.67
C THR A 78 -4.02 14.86 22.10
N ALA A 79 -3.00 14.21 22.70
CA ALA A 79 -1.65 14.19 22.18
C ALA A 79 -1.58 13.45 20.84
N ASP A 80 -0.78 13.96 19.89
CA ASP A 80 -0.65 13.36 18.56
C ASP A 80 -0.05 11.94 18.58
N SER A 81 0.62 11.55 19.66
CA SER A 81 1.18 10.20 19.85
C SER A 81 0.20 9.20 20.47
N ALA A 82 -0.99 9.63 20.87
CA ALA A 82 -1.94 8.77 21.61
C ALA A 82 -2.28 7.48 20.85
N PHE A 83 -2.49 7.57 19.55
CA PHE A 83 -2.84 6.41 18.70
C PHE A 83 -1.75 5.34 18.60
N LYS A 84 -0.49 5.68 18.93
CA LYS A 84 0.66 4.75 18.97
C LYS A 84 0.91 4.17 20.36
N THR A 85 0.45 4.84 21.41
CA THR A 85 0.86 4.54 22.79
C THR A 85 -0.28 4.05 23.68
N LYS A 86 -1.52 4.26 23.25
CA LYS A 86 -2.71 3.93 24.04
C LYS A 86 -3.75 3.24 23.16
N PRO A 87 -4.49 2.27 23.70
CA PRO A 87 -5.62 1.68 22.97
C PRO A 87 -6.78 2.69 22.86
N MET A 88 -7.63 2.49 21.87
CA MET A 88 -8.84 3.27 21.66
C MET A 88 -9.77 3.18 22.88
N LEU A 89 -10.31 4.31 23.32
CA LEU A 89 -11.22 4.37 24.48
C LEU A 89 -12.63 3.86 24.13
N ARG A 90 -13.15 4.27 22.99
CA ARG A 90 -14.45 3.91 22.43
C ARG A 90 -14.28 3.56 20.99
N VAL A 91 -14.85 2.47 20.57
CA VAL A 91 -14.68 1.95 19.19
C VAL A 91 -16.00 1.62 18.55
N SER A 92 -16.06 1.73 17.25
CA SER A 92 -17.09 1.20 16.37
C SER A 92 -16.44 0.68 15.10
N ARG A 93 -17.13 -0.17 14.35
CA ARG A 93 -16.70 -0.61 13.01
C ARG A 93 -17.58 0.04 11.95
N THR A 94 -16.98 0.33 10.80
CA THR A 94 -17.76 0.84 9.67
C THR A 94 -18.61 -0.25 9.03
N ASP A 95 -19.82 0.13 8.61
CA ASP A 95 -20.71 -0.72 7.82
C ASP A 95 -20.28 -0.81 6.34
N SER A 96 -21.11 -1.44 5.51
CA SER A 96 -20.86 -1.59 4.06
C SER A 96 -20.84 -0.28 3.27
N ARG A 97 -21.32 0.81 3.86
CA ARG A 97 -21.31 2.16 3.28
C ARG A 97 -20.18 3.02 3.85
N GLY A 98 -19.28 2.41 4.63
CA GLY A 98 -18.21 3.12 5.31
C GLY A 98 -18.68 3.98 6.49
N ARG A 99 -19.95 3.88 6.91
CA ARG A 99 -20.49 4.66 8.02
C ARG A 99 -20.13 4.03 9.36
N PHE A 100 -19.76 4.87 10.33
CA PHE A 100 -19.58 4.48 11.72
C PHE A 100 -20.47 5.31 12.64
N VAL A 101 -20.81 4.74 13.79
CA VAL A 101 -21.51 5.41 14.89
C VAL A 101 -20.90 4.95 16.21
N ILE A 102 -20.22 5.85 16.90
CA ILE A 102 -19.65 5.60 18.24
C ILE A 102 -20.64 6.08 19.28
N LYS A 103 -21.19 5.16 20.05
CA LYS A 103 -22.21 5.42 21.08
C LYS A 103 -21.62 5.38 22.49
N GLY A 104 -22.37 5.94 23.45
CA GLY A 104 -21.99 5.92 24.87
C GLY A 104 -20.78 6.81 25.15
N VAL A 105 -20.70 7.94 24.47
CA VAL A 105 -19.59 8.88 24.63
C VAL A 105 -19.90 9.84 25.76
N ALA A 106 -18.95 9.97 26.69
CA ALA A 106 -19.03 10.95 27.79
C ALA A 106 -18.80 12.38 27.27
N PRO A 107 -19.27 13.43 27.95
CA PRO A 107 -18.85 14.80 27.68
C PRO A 107 -17.33 14.92 27.79
N GLY A 108 -16.71 15.60 26.83
CA GLY A 108 -15.26 15.75 26.81
C GLY A 108 -14.73 16.18 25.44
N SER A 109 -13.41 16.21 25.33
CA SER A 109 -12.70 16.53 24.10
C SER A 109 -11.91 15.30 23.65
N TYR A 110 -12.01 14.94 22.39
CA TYR A 110 -11.45 13.70 21.87
C TYR A 110 -10.70 13.92 20.57
N ARG A 111 -9.68 13.08 20.33
CA ARG A 111 -9.16 12.80 18.99
C ARG A 111 -9.87 11.59 18.42
N ILE A 112 -10.08 11.59 17.11
CA ILE A 112 -10.68 10.47 16.39
C ILE A 112 -9.69 9.90 15.37
N TYR A 113 -9.57 8.57 15.38
CA TYR A 113 -8.76 7.83 14.40
C TYR A 113 -9.55 6.64 13.87
N ALA A 114 -9.31 6.29 12.60
CA ALA A 114 -9.69 4.98 12.08
C ALA A 114 -8.43 4.14 11.85
N LEU A 115 -8.50 2.86 12.14
CA LEU A 115 -7.38 1.93 12.10
C LEU A 115 -7.81 0.58 11.53
N GLN A 116 -7.10 0.12 10.50
CA GLN A 116 -7.18 -1.26 10.08
C GLN A 116 -6.19 -2.08 10.93
N ASP A 117 -6.63 -2.40 12.14
CA ASP A 117 -5.86 -3.14 13.13
C ASP A 117 -5.69 -4.59 12.67
N MET A 118 -4.45 -4.96 12.35
CA MET A 118 -4.11 -6.28 11.81
C MET A 118 -3.80 -7.31 12.89
N ASP A 119 -3.37 -6.86 14.07
CA ASP A 119 -2.94 -7.74 15.18
C ASP A 119 -3.91 -7.74 16.38
N GLY A 120 -4.95 -6.90 16.37
CA GLY A 120 -6.00 -6.86 17.38
C GLY A 120 -5.60 -6.13 18.67
N ASN A 121 -4.59 -5.27 18.62
CA ASN A 121 -4.10 -4.54 19.80
C ASN A 121 -4.74 -3.16 20.03
N TYR A 122 -5.57 -2.70 19.07
CA TYR A 122 -6.26 -1.40 19.09
C TYR A 122 -5.31 -0.18 19.10
N MET A 123 -4.08 -0.35 18.61
CA MET A 123 -3.07 0.68 18.52
C MET A 123 -2.39 0.63 17.15
N PHE A 124 -1.97 1.78 16.62
CA PHE A 124 -1.17 1.82 15.40
C PHE A 124 0.29 1.49 15.75
N ASN A 125 0.75 0.32 15.36
CA ASN A 125 2.11 -0.16 15.63
C ASN A 125 2.86 -0.60 14.39
N GLN A 126 2.18 -0.77 13.26
CA GLN A 126 2.77 -1.21 11.99
C GLN A 126 2.48 -0.18 10.89
N LYS A 127 3.51 0.21 10.13
CA LYS A 127 3.35 1.14 8.99
C LYS A 127 2.47 0.57 7.86
N SER A 128 2.27 -0.74 7.82
CA SER A 128 1.39 -1.43 6.88
C SER A 128 -0.09 -1.31 7.22
N GLU A 129 -0.41 -0.90 8.45
CA GLU A 129 -1.78 -0.67 8.87
C GLU A 129 -2.34 0.60 8.25
N LYS A 130 -3.57 0.51 7.78
CA LYS A 130 -4.27 1.66 7.21
C LYS A 130 -4.76 2.56 8.34
N LEU A 131 -4.47 3.84 8.24
CA LEU A 131 -4.77 4.85 9.25
C LEU A 131 -5.60 5.99 8.64
N ALA A 132 -6.57 6.51 9.39
CA ALA A 132 -7.22 7.78 9.09
C ALA A 132 -7.38 8.62 10.36
N PHE A 133 -7.37 9.94 10.21
CA PHE A 133 -7.51 10.87 11.34
C PHE A 133 -8.17 12.19 10.89
N CYS A 134 -8.65 12.91 11.89
CA CYS A 134 -9.09 14.29 11.76
C CYS A 134 -8.24 15.20 12.65
N HIS A 135 -7.85 16.37 12.14
CA HIS A 135 -7.10 17.36 12.91
C HIS A 135 -7.95 18.05 13.98
N ASP A 136 -9.27 18.10 13.77
CA ASP A 136 -10.19 18.77 14.67
C ASP A 136 -10.38 17.97 15.96
N ILE A 137 -10.53 18.70 17.04
CA ILE A 137 -10.93 18.11 18.32
C ILE A 137 -12.43 17.85 18.29
N ILE A 138 -12.81 16.62 18.56
CA ILE A 138 -14.21 16.19 18.59
C ILE A 138 -14.79 16.48 19.97
N VAL A 139 -15.83 17.30 20.02
CA VAL A 139 -16.59 17.61 21.24
C VAL A 139 -18.02 17.14 21.03
N PRO A 140 -18.42 15.99 21.60
CA PRO A 140 -19.76 15.49 21.47
C PRO A 140 -20.80 16.46 22.09
N SER A 141 -21.89 16.61 21.36
CA SER A 141 -23.01 17.45 21.80
C SER A 141 -24.34 16.89 21.31
N SER A 142 -25.44 17.44 21.76
CA SER A 142 -26.78 17.09 21.29
C SER A 142 -27.69 18.27 21.22
N LYS A 143 -28.67 18.24 20.34
CA LYS A 143 -29.73 19.23 20.22
C LYS A 143 -31.07 18.54 19.92
N PRO A 144 -32.22 19.12 20.32
CA PRO A 144 -33.50 18.66 19.83
C PRO A 144 -33.61 18.98 18.35
N ASP A 145 -34.19 18.05 17.60
CA ASP A 145 -34.41 18.19 16.15
C ASP A 145 -35.66 17.40 15.72
N VAL A 146 -36.10 17.60 14.48
CA VAL A 146 -37.29 16.95 13.92
C VAL A 146 -36.90 16.26 12.64
N ARG A 147 -37.28 14.99 12.50
CA ARG A 147 -37.06 14.23 11.28
C ARG A 147 -38.36 13.73 10.71
N GLN A 148 -38.37 13.46 9.40
CA GLN A 148 -39.50 12.81 8.73
C GLN A 148 -39.30 11.30 8.75
N ASP A 149 -40.24 10.59 9.38
CA ASP A 149 -40.28 9.14 9.35
C ASP A 149 -41.37 8.70 8.35
N THR A 150 -41.00 7.91 7.34
CA THR A 150 -41.89 7.38 6.35
C THR A 150 -42.28 5.94 6.71
N THR A 151 -43.56 5.73 6.95
CA THR A 151 -44.11 4.38 7.12
C THR A 151 -44.65 3.86 5.78
N TRP A 152 -44.30 2.65 5.41
CA TRP A 152 -44.69 2.04 4.15
C TRP A 152 -45.78 1.00 4.38
N ILE A 153 -46.72 0.88 3.43
CA ILE A 153 -47.71 -0.22 3.38
C ILE A 153 -47.04 -1.44 2.72
N ASP A 154 -46.33 -1.18 1.63
CA ASP A 154 -45.54 -2.14 0.87
C ASP A 154 -44.34 -1.41 0.22
N SER A 155 -43.52 -2.11 -0.56
CA SER A 155 -42.31 -1.56 -1.18
C SER A 155 -42.53 -0.36 -2.14
N LEU A 156 -43.78 -0.05 -2.50
CA LEU A 156 -44.13 0.99 -3.48
C LEU A 156 -45.11 2.05 -2.92
N HIS A 157 -45.82 1.75 -1.84
CA HIS A 157 -46.87 2.62 -1.30
C HIS A 157 -46.57 3.14 0.09
N ILE A 158 -46.53 4.46 0.23
CA ILE A 158 -46.36 5.14 1.51
C ILE A 158 -47.68 5.11 2.28
N LYS A 159 -47.62 4.72 3.56
CA LYS A 159 -48.75 4.79 4.48
C LYS A 159 -48.91 6.16 5.11
N SER A 160 -47.83 6.69 5.66
CA SER A 160 -47.79 8.02 6.28
C SER A 160 -46.37 8.58 6.26
N ILE A 161 -46.29 9.90 6.33
CA ILE A 161 -45.07 10.65 6.54
C ILE A 161 -45.31 11.47 7.80
N ASP A 162 -44.64 11.12 8.88
CA ASP A 162 -44.82 11.72 10.20
C ASP A 162 -43.59 12.53 10.58
N GLN A 163 -43.78 13.68 11.23
CA GLN A 163 -42.67 14.43 11.83
C GLN A 163 -42.46 13.96 13.27
N VAL A 164 -41.29 13.44 13.55
CA VAL A 164 -40.95 12.88 14.83
C VAL A 164 -39.80 13.69 15.48
N ASN A 165 -40.04 14.15 16.72
CA ASN A 165 -39.02 14.79 17.50
C ASN A 165 -37.97 13.75 17.91
N TYR A 166 -36.70 14.09 17.76
CA TYR A 166 -35.59 13.24 18.20
C TYR A 166 -34.44 14.06 18.77
N THR A 167 -33.51 13.39 19.45
CA THR A 167 -32.28 14.01 19.92
C THR A 167 -31.24 13.82 18.79
N HIS A 168 -30.78 14.92 18.24
CA HIS A 168 -29.73 14.93 17.23
C HIS A 168 -28.38 15.02 17.90
N PHE A 169 -27.56 14.00 17.74
CA PHE A 169 -26.19 13.97 18.27
C PHE A 169 -25.22 14.53 17.24
N LEU A 170 -24.23 15.26 17.72
CA LEU A 170 -23.23 15.96 16.92
C LEU A 170 -21.82 15.70 17.50
N PRO A 171 -20.77 15.69 16.63
CA PRO A 171 -20.81 15.76 15.17
C PRO A 171 -21.31 14.45 14.53
N ASP A 172 -22.00 14.55 13.38
CA ASP A 172 -22.54 13.42 12.63
C ASP A 172 -22.04 13.36 11.18
N ASP A 173 -21.17 14.29 10.81
CA ASP A 173 -20.67 14.53 9.47
C ASP A 173 -19.13 14.36 9.36
N ILE A 174 -18.51 13.65 10.29
CA ILE A 174 -17.06 13.42 10.27
C ILE A 174 -16.68 12.58 9.05
N VAL A 175 -15.73 13.06 8.27
CA VAL A 175 -15.15 12.33 7.16
C VAL A 175 -13.68 12.02 7.42
N LEU A 176 -13.37 10.73 7.56
CA LEU A 176 -12.02 10.23 7.72
C LEU A 176 -11.54 9.64 6.40
N ARG A 177 -10.36 10.06 5.94
CA ARG A 177 -9.72 9.54 4.72
C ARG A 177 -8.58 8.63 5.10
N ALA A 178 -8.73 7.34 4.79
CA ALA A 178 -7.78 6.33 5.20
C ALA A 178 -6.70 6.12 4.14
N PHE A 179 -5.48 6.02 4.60
CA PHE A 179 -4.29 5.77 3.79
C PHE A 179 -3.38 4.77 4.50
N THR A 180 -2.53 4.12 3.74
CA THR A 180 -1.42 3.32 4.28
C THR A 180 -0.14 4.15 4.16
N GLU A 181 0.65 4.20 5.22
CA GLU A 181 1.93 4.91 5.20
C GLU A 181 2.84 4.27 4.14
N GLN A 182 3.32 5.06 3.19
CA GLN A 182 4.26 4.55 2.21
C GLN A 182 5.58 4.23 2.91
N LEU A 183 6.02 2.98 2.75
CA LEU A 183 7.34 2.57 3.22
C LEU A 183 8.39 3.23 2.33
N THR A 184 9.00 4.29 2.82
CA THR A 184 10.08 5.00 2.15
C THR A 184 11.46 4.51 2.61
N ASP A 185 11.49 3.44 3.42
CA ASP A 185 12.73 2.87 3.91
C ASP A 185 13.54 2.33 2.73
N ARG A 186 14.74 2.89 2.56
CA ARG A 186 15.65 2.56 1.47
C ARG A 186 16.69 1.56 1.94
N TYR A 187 16.75 0.43 1.25
CA TYR A 187 17.80 -0.57 1.40
C TYR A 187 18.11 -1.21 0.05
N PHE A 188 19.31 -1.76 -0.07
CA PHE A 188 19.73 -2.48 -1.25
C PHE A 188 19.06 -3.85 -1.27
N LEU A 189 18.41 -4.21 -2.39
CA LEU A 189 17.71 -5.48 -2.55
C LEU A 189 18.63 -6.55 -3.16
N LYS A 190 19.17 -6.22 -4.33
CA LYS A 190 20.01 -7.13 -5.11
C LYS A 190 20.73 -6.41 -6.25
N SER A 191 21.70 -7.09 -6.82
CA SER A 191 22.29 -6.77 -8.12
C SER A 191 22.06 -7.90 -9.10
N GLU A 192 21.92 -7.59 -10.39
CA GLU A 192 21.82 -8.58 -11.45
C GLU A 192 22.63 -8.16 -12.68
N ARG A 193 23.38 -9.09 -13.27
CA ARG A 193 24.04 -8.94 -14.56
C ARG A 193 23.55 -10.04 -15.51
N LYS A 194 22.34 -9.82 -16.05
CA LYS A 194 21.69 -10.80 -16.95
C LYS A 194 22.41 -10.90 -18.27
N GLN A 195 22.79 -9.75 -18.84
CA GLN A 195 23.54 -9.62 -20.08
C GLN A 195 24.98 -9.23 -19.78
N ALA A 196 25.87 -9.45 -20.71
CA ALA A 196 27.28 -9.12 -20.54
C ALA A 196 27.54 -7.61 -20.55
N ASN A 197 26.72 -6.83 -21.26
CA ASN A 197 26.90 -5.40 -21.53
C ASN A 197 26.25 -4.47 -20.53
N ASN A 198 25.50 -4.98 -19.54
CA ASN A 198 24.88 -4.17 -18.49
C ASN A 198 24.77 -4.95 -17.17
N PHE A 199 24.54 -4.20 -16.09
CA PHE A 199 24.08 -4.73 -14.81
C PHE A 199 23.08 -3.78 -14.20
N SER A 200 22.18 -4.30 -13.35
CA SER A 200 21.18 -3.52 -12.66
C SER A 200 21.31 -3.65 -11.14
N LEU A 201 21.08 -2.55 -10.45
CA LEU A 201 21.00 -2.44 -8.99
C LEU A 201 19.56 -2.15 -8.61
N PHE A 202 19.03 -2.86 -7.64
CA PHE A 202 17.65 -2.74 -7.19
C PHE A 202 17.60 -2.29 -5.73
N PHE A 203 16.81 -1.28 -5.47
CA PHE A 203 16.57 -0.72 -4.14
C PHE A 203 15.09 -0.81 -3.80
N SER A 204 14.76 -0.86 -2.51
CA SER A 204 13.37 -0.86 -2.03
C SER A 204 12.66 0.45 -2.30
N TYR A 205 13.43 1.56 -2.33
CA TYR A 205 12.92 2.91 -2.59
C TYR A 205 13.99 3.75 -3.31
N GLY A 206 13.55 4.67 -4.16
CA GLY A 206 14.45 5.55 -4.90
C GLY A 206 15.09 6.63 -4.06
N ASP A 207 16.13 7.26 -4.61
CA ASP A 207 16.82 8.38 -4.00
C ASP A 207 17.16 9.45 -5.03
N SER A 208 17.14 10.71 -4.62
CA SER A 208 17.61 11.81 -5.45
C SER A 208 19.14 11.78 -5.68
N ILE A 209 19.87 11.23 -4.70
CA ILE A 209 21.32 11.05 -4.77
C ILE A 209 21.61 9.64 -5.29
N LEU A 210 22.29 9.59 -6.44
CA LEU A 210 22.66 8.33 -7.08
C LEU A 210 23.79 7.64 -6.31
N PRO A 211 23.83 6.30 -6.29
CA PRO A 211 24.93 5.57 -5.73
C PRO A 211 26.27 5.86 -6.44
N GLN A 212 27.35 5.82 -5.70
CA GLN A 212 28.69 5.92 -6.24
C GLN A 212 29.26 4.51 -6.42
N ILE A 213 29.88 4.29 -7.60
CA ILE A 213 30.51 3.02 -7.94
C ILE A 213 32.00 3.24 -8.12
N LYS A 214 32.80 2.46 -7.40
CA LYS A 214 34.23 2.36 -7.58
C LYS A 214 34.58 0.95 -8.06
N GLY A 215 35.26 0.82 -9.18
CA GLY A 215 35.74 -0.45 -9.67
C GLY A 215 36.91 -0.97 -8.83
N LEU A 216 36.87 -2.25 -8.44
CA LEU A 216 37.94 -2.89 -7.68
C LEU A 216 38.88 -3.64 -8.61
N ASN A 217 38.37 -4.23 -9.68
CA ASN A 217 39.16 -4.97 -10.67
C ASN A 217 39.17 -4.31 -12.05
N PHE A 218 38.69 -3.06 -12.17
CA PHE A 218 38.68 -2.25 -13.41
C PHE A 218 38.61 -0.76 -13.04
N ASN A 219 38.87 0.13 -14.02
CA ASN A 219 38.62 1.56 -13.84
C ASN A 219 37.16 1.89 -14.14
N ALA A 220 36.46 2.49 -13.17
CA ALA A 220 35.03 2.85 -13.30
C ALA A 220 34.83 4.24 -13.92
N ASP A 221 35.88 5.03 -14.12
CA ASP A 221 35.79 6.39 -14.69
C ASP A 221 35.20 6.35 -16.09
N SER A 222 34.06 7.02 -16.29
CA SER A 222 33.37 7.05 -17.59
C SER A 222 33.02 5.66 -18.17
N ALA A 223 33.03 4.61 -17.34
CA ALA A 223 32.81 3.24 -17.79
C ALA A 223 31.34 2.91 -18.10
N PHE A 224 30.41 3.74 -17.61
CA PHE A 224 28.99 3.45 -17.63
C PHE A 224 28.15 4.52 -18.29
N ILE A 225 27.00 4.09 -18.84
CA ILE A 225 25.85 4.94 -19.12
C ILE A 225 24.76 4.48 -18.14
N LEU A 226 24.21 5.42 -17.39
CA LEU A 226 23.15 5.13 -16.40
C LEU A 226 21.78 5.31 -17.03
N GLU A 227 20.94 4.31 -16.87
CA GLU A 227 19.51 4.32 -17.10
C GLU A 227 18.81 4.12 -15.76
N ALA A 228 17.96 5.04 -15.35
CA ALA A 228 17.24 4.97 -14.09
C ALA A 228 15.74 4.82 -14.36
N SER A 229 15.06 4.02 -13.53
CA SER A 229 13.60 4.00 -13.49
C SER A 229 13.05 5.37 -13.09
N GLU A 230 11.79 5.66 -13.38
CA GLU A 230 11.11 6.90 -13.00
C GLU A 230 11.24 7.18 -11.50
N LYS A 231 11.05 6.14 -10.69
CA LYS A 231 11.18 6.20 -9.22
C LYS A 231 12.62 6.14 -8.72
N LYS A 232 13.60 5.94 -9.59
CA LYS A 232 15.03 5.77 -9.24
C LYS A 232 15.32 4.65 -8.24
N ASP A 233 14.46 3.65 -8.18
CA ASP A 233 14.62 2.43 -7.37
C ASP A 233 15.37 1.32 -8.11
N THR A 234 15.35 1.38 -9.45
CA THR A 234 16.08 0.48 -10.34
C THR A 234 17.05 1.29 -11.18
N LEU A 235 18.34 0.95 -11.09
CA LEU A 235 19.42 1.62 -11.79
C LEU A 235 20.16 0.62 -12.67
N THR A 236 20.12 0.81 -13.98
CA THR A 236 20.81 -0.03 -14.95
C THR A 236 22.04 0.70 -15.51
N TYR A 237 23.21 0.07 -15.38
CA TYR A 237 24.49 0.58 -15.82
C TYR A 237 24.93 -0.15 -17.09
N TRP A 238 24.94 0.53 -18.21
CA TRP A 238 25.41 0.03 -19.49
C TRP A 238 26.91 0.23 -19.62
N LEU A 239 27.64 -0.84 -19.93
CA LEU A 239 29.09 -0.82 -20.08
C LEU A 239 29.49 -0.20 -21.43
N ARG A 240 30.33 0.82 -21.40
CA ARG A 240 30.83 1.49 -22.61
C ARG A 240 32.03 0.80 -23.27
N ASP A 241 32.78 0.03 -22.49
CA ASP A 241 33.99 -0.62 -22.94
C ASP A 241 33.76 -2.11 -23.19
N THR A 242 34.12 -2.57 -24.39
CA THR A 242 34.07 -3.98 -24.78
C THR A 242 34.98 -4.88 -23.94
N ALA A 243 36.08 -4.35 -23.39
CA ALA A 243 36.92 -5.09 -22.48
C ALA A 243 36.18 -5.43 -21.17
N LEU A 244 35.35 -4.50 -20.65
CA LEU A 244 34.49 -4.75 -19.48
C LEU A 244 33.34 -5.69 -19.81
N VAL A 245 32.74 -5.57 -21.01
CA VAL A 245 31.71 -6.51 -21.49
C VAL A 245 32.24 -7.93 -21.55
N ASN A 246 33.53 -8.12 -21.91
CA ASN A 246 34.16 -9.43 -22.01
C ASN A 246 34.67 -10.00 -20.68
N LYS A 247 34.64 -9.21 -19.62
CA LYS A 247 34.99 -9.64 -18.28
C LYS A 247 33.82 -10.35 -17.62
N ASP A 248 33.99 -11.60 -17.22
CA ASP A 248 32.90 -12.41 -16.66
C ASP A 248 32.43 -11.90 -15.30
N THR A 249 33.37 -11.43 -14.48
CA THR A 249 33.07 -10.87 -13.14
C THR A 249 33.58 -9.44 -13.04
N LEU A 250 32.71 -8.52 -12.62
CA LEU A 250 33.05 -7.17 -12.25
C LEU A 250 32.94 -7.05 -10.73
N GLU A 251 34.01 -6.60 -10.07
CA GLU A 251 34.04 -6.33 -8.65
C GLU A 251 33.94 -4.82 -8.43
N ILE A 252 32.95 -4.42 -7.63
CA ILE A 252 32.67 -3.01 -7.35
C ILE A 252 32.51 -2.77 -5.85
N GLU A 253 32.93 -1.59 -5.43
CA GLU A 253 32.56 -0.99 -4.16
C GLU A 253 31.40 -0.03 -4.45
N LEU A 254 30.25 -0.28 -3.83
CA LEU A 254 29.02 0.49 -4.01
C LEU A 254 28.75 1.31 -2.75
N THR A 255 28.78 2.64 -2.85
CA THR A 255 28.37 3.54 -1.77
C THR A 255 27.01 4.15 -2.10
N TYR A 256 26.06 3.96 -1.20
CA TYR A 256 24.67 4.41 -1.36
C TYR A 256 24.08 4.83 -0.02
N ARG A 257 22.97 5.54 -0.04
CA ARG A 257 22.23 5.86 1.20
C ARG A 257 21.24 4.75 1.55
N MET A 258 21.19 4.38 2.82
CA MET A 258 20.29 3.38 3.40
C MET A 258 19.58 3.97 4.62
N SER A 259 18.32 3.60 4.83
CA SER A 259 17.56 4.00 6.01
C SER A 259 17.96 3.17 7.22
N ASP A 260 18.11 3.83 8.37
CA ASP A 260 18.20 3.15 9.67
C ASP A 260 16.81 2.76 10.21
N SER A 261 16.76 2.23 11.42
CA SER A 261 15.51 1.83 12.09
C SER A 261 14.52 2.99 12.35
N THR A 262 15.00 4.23 12.24
CA THR A 262 14.19 5.44 12.42
C THR A 262 13.79 6.07 11.09
N GLY A 263 14.23 5.49 9.95
CA GLY A 263 13.97 6.00 8.60
C GLY A 263 14.95 7.09 8.13
N VAL A 264 15.99 7.40 8.93
CA VAL A 264 17.00 8.40 8.57
C VAL A 264 18.02 7.78 7.60
N LEU A 265 18.31 8.49 6.51
CA LEU A 265 19.25 8.05 5.49
C LEU A 265 20.70 8.32 5.91
N HIS A 266 21.55 7.30 5.87
CA HIS A 266 23.01 7.39 6.07
C HIS A 266 23.75 6.61 4.99
N ASN A 267 25.03 6.92 4.79
CA ASN A 267 25.85 6.24 3.80
C ASN A 267 26.20 4.83 4.25
N GLN A 268 25.98 3.88 3.34
CA GLN A 268 26.39 2.49 3.45
C GLN A 268 27.32 2.17 2.28
N THR A 269 28.34 1.34 2.52
CA THR A 269 29.27 0.88 1.49
C THR A 269 29.34 -0.64 1.51
N ASP A 270 29.08 -1.25 0.36
CA ASP A 270 29.08 -2.69 0.15
C ASP A 270 30.02 -3.07 -1.00
N THR A 271 30.62 -4.24 -0.92
CA THR A 271 31.39 -4.83 -2.02
C THR A 271 30.54 -5.86 -2.73
N LEU A 272 30.41 -5.71 -4.05
CA LEU A 272 29.57 -6.58 -4.88
C LEU A 272 30.39 -7.25 -5.98
N GLU A 273 30.12 -8.54 -6.18
CA GLU A 273 30.59 -9.30 -7.32
C GLU A 273 29.45 -9.45 -8.35
N LEU A 274 29.64 -8.88 -9.54
CA LEU A 274 28.66 -8.87 -10.62
C LEU A 274 29.04 -9.91 -11.66
N LEU A 275 28.58 -11.14 -11.45
CA LEU A 275 28.83 -12.26 -12.38
C LEU A 275 27.85 -12.21 -13.56
N SER A 276 28.40 -12.22 -14.79
CA SER A 276 27.59 -12.28 -16.01
C SER A 276 26.92 -13.66 -16.15
N LYS A 277 25.58 -13.66 -16.39
CA LYS A 277 24.85 -14.88 -16.78
C LYS A 277 25.18 -15.35 -18.20
N GLU A 278 25.90 -14.51 -18.96
CA GLU A 278 26.42 -14.79 -20.30
C GLU A 278 27.96 -14.73 -20.32
N PRO A 279 28.67 -15.74 -19.81
CA PRO A 279 30.14 -15.76 -19.79
C PRO A 279 30.74 -15.60 -21.17
N TYR A 280 31.93 -14.99 -21.26
CA TYR A 280 32.64 -14.73 -22.51
C TYR A 280 32.80 -15.98 -23.33
N ALA A 281 33.24 -17.09 -22.75
CA ALA A 281 33.41 -18.36 -23.45
C ALA A 281 32.10 -18.87 -24.09
N LYS A 282 30.94 -18.70 -23.39
CA LYS A 282 29.63 -19.10 -23.94
C LYS A 282 29.24 -18.23 -25.11
N ARG A 283 29.47 -16.91 -25.04
CA ARG A 283 29.20 -15.97 -26.14
C ARG A 283 30.09 -16.26 -27.37
N GLN A 284 31.38 -16.50 -27.16
CA GLN A 284 32.31 -16.86 -28.24
C GLN A 284 31.90 -18.17 -28.94
N LYS A 285 31.50 -19.18 -28.16
CA LYS A 285 31.00 -20.44 -28.72
C LYS A 285 29.72 -20.23 -29.55
N ALA A 286 28.82 -19.38 -29.11
CA ALA A 286 27.59 -19.04 -29.85
C ALA A 286 27.90 -18.32 -31.17
N LEU A 287 28.79 -17.31 -31.12
CA LEU A 287 29.25 -16.59 -32.32
C LEU A 287 29.96 -17.51 -33.33
N ALA A 288 30.85 -18.38 -32.86
CA ALA A 288 31.54 -19.35 -33.70
C ALA A 288 30.56 -20.30 -34.40
N LYS A 289 29.53 -20.77 -33.69
CA LYS A 289 28.47 -21.61 -34.26
C LYS A 289 27.68 -20.84 -35.33
N GLU A 290 27.26 -19.60 -35.02
CA GLU A 290 26.51 -18.75 -35.97
C GLU A 290 27.31 -18.51 -37.25
N LEU A 291 28.60 -18.19 -37.12
CA LEU A 291 29.51 -18.01 -38.24
C LEU A 291 29.66 -19.31 -39.08
N ALA A 292 29.81 -20.47 -38.43
CA ALA A 292 29.92 -21.74 -39.10
C ALA A 292 28.62 -22.11 -39.85
N ASP A 293 27.46 -21.86 -39.28
CA ASP A 293 26.18 -22.12 -39.90
C ASP A 293 25.94 -21.16 -41.09
N TRP A 294 26.28 -19.89 -40.93
CA TRP A 294 26.26 -18.90 -42.02
C TRP A 294 27.20 -19.33 -43.18
N THR A 295 28.44 -19.67 -42.89
CA THR A 295 29.43 -20.12 -43.90
C THR A 295 28.90 -21.33 -44.67
N LYS A 296 28.38 -22.35 -44.00
CA LYS A 296 27.77 -23.52 -44.65
C LYS A 296 26.60 -23.13 -45.56
N LYS A 297 25.80 -22.15 -45.15
CA LYS A 297 24.68 -21.62 -45.97
C LYS A 297 25.21 -20.96 -47.26
N GLN A 298 26.23 -20.10 -47.14
CA GLN A 298 26.84 -19.41 -48.27
C GLN A 298 27.52 -20.40 -49.25
N GLU A 299 28.21 -21.41 -48.75
CA GLU A 299 28.81 -22.49 -49.61
C GLU A 299 27.74 -23.27 -50.36
N LYS A 300 26.56 -23.55 -49.75
CA LYS A 300 25.45 -24.21 -50.44
C LYS A 300 24.87 -23.34 -51.58
N LEU A 301 24.75 -22.02 -51.36
CA LEU A 301 24.33 -21.07 -52.41
C LEU A 301 25.34 -21.03 -53.57
N LYS A 302 26.62 -20.95 -53.25
CA LYS A 302 27.72 -20.99 -54.24
C LYS A 302 27.66 -22.26 -55.10
N LYS A 303 27.49 -23.44 -54.47
CA LYS A 303 27.38 -24.75 -55.21
C LYS A 303 26.13 -24.81 -56.09
N LYS A 304 25.06 -24.04 -55.73
CA LYS A 304 23.85 -23.99 -56.61
C LYS A 304 23.87 -22.90 -57.65
N GLY A 305 24.99 -22.14 -57.78
CA GLY A 305 25.11 -21.03 -58.73
C GLY A 305 24.21 -19.81 -58.35
N GLN A 306 23.79 -19.73 -57.13
CA GLN A 306 22.98 -18.61 -56.62
C GLN A 306 23.89 -17.52 -56.07
N PRO A 307 23.44 -16.24 -55.99
CA PRO A 307 24.19 -15.19 -55.35
C PRO A 307 24.54 -15.55 -53.89
N TYR A 308 25.79 -15.34 -53.51
CA TYR A 308 26.27 -15.62 -52.16
C TYR A 308 27.14 -14.47 -51.66
N ASP A 309 27.18 -14.29 -50.34
CA ASP A 309 27.97 -13.26 -49.66
C ASP A 309 29.30 -13.87 -49.16
N THR A 310 30.36 -13.09 -49.21
CA THR A 310 31.68 -13.45 -48.68
C THR A 310 31.95 -12.94 -47.28
N VAL A 311 31.16 -11.97 -46.81
CA VAL A 311 31.27 -11.36 -45.50
C VAL A 311 29.91 -11.40 -44.82
N MET A 312 29.89 -11.86 -43.59
CA MET A 312 28.66 -11.89 -42.79
C MET A 312 28.27 -10.43 -42.45
N ALA A 313 27.07 -10.02 -42.88
CA ALA A 313 26.57 -8.70 -42.57
C ALA A 313 26.32 -8.54 -41.07
N VAL A 314 26.69 -7.38 -40.53
CA VAL A 314 26.34 -7.00 -39.16
C VAL A 314 24.81 -6.85 -39.09
N LYS A 315 24.18 -7.52 -38.14
CA LYS A 315 22.73 -7.38 -37.95
C LYS A 315 22.42 -5.93 -37.58
N PRO A 316 21.52 -5.26 -38.33
CA PRO A 316 21.10 -3.94 -37.96
C PRO A 316 20.40 -3.99 -36.60
N LEU A 317 20.44 -2.88 -35.85
CA LEU A 317 19.70 -2.75 -34.63
C LEU A 317 18.18 -2.82 -34.95
N ASP A 318 17.53 -3.87 -34.47
CA ASP A 318 16.07 -3.99 -34.59
C ASP A 318 15.43 -3.36 -33.37
N VAL A 319 14.82 -2.20 -33.57
CA VAL A 319 14.09 -1.48 -32.52
C VAL A 319 12.63 -1.86 -32.64
N GLN A 320 12.19 -2.74 -31.76
CA GLN A 320 10.77 -3.07 -31.62
C GLN A 320 10.13 -2.09 -30.62
N VAL A 321 9.29 -1.21 -31.12
CA VAL A 321 8.47 -0.35 -30.28
C VAL A 321 7.23 -1.15 -29.88
N GLY A 322 7.19 -1.62 -28.64
CA GLY A 322 6.08 -2.41 -28.09
C GLY A 322 4.84 -1.57 -27.74
N VAL A 323 4.48 -0.61 -28.61
CA VAL A 323 3.27 0.19 -28.41
C VAL A 323 2.13 -0.46 -29.16
N SER A 324 0.99 -0.67 -28.51
CA SER A 324 -0.25 -1.05 -29.20
C SER A 324 -0.65 0.09 -30.16
N SER A 325 -1.32 -0.24 -31.25
CA SER A 325 -1.80 0.73 -32.26
C SER A 325 -2.78 1.78 -31.69
N THR A 326 -3.23 1.63 -30.47
CA THR A 326 -4.08 2.56 -29.72
C THR A 326 -3.28 3.05 -28.50
N LEU A 327 -3.05 4.37 -28.47
CA LEU A 327 -2.53 5.06 -27.30
C LEU A 327 -3.63 5.15 -26.25
N ASP A 328 -3.35 4.63 -25.08
CA ASP A 328 -4.18 4.86 -23.90
C ASP A 328 -3.86 6.28 -23.39
N PRO A 329 -4.84 7.20 -23.29
CA PRO A 329 -4.59 8.59 -22.91
C PRO A 329 -3.96 8.74 -21.53
N ASP A 330 -4.05 7.72 -20.69
CA ASP A 330 -3.51 7.73 -19.32
C ASP A 330 -2.10 7.09 -19.22
N LYS A 331 -1.51 6.66 -20.33
CA LYS A 331 -0.15 6.10 -20.35
C LYS A 331 0.85 7.04 -21.00
N ASN A 332 1.89 7.37 -20.24
CA ASN A 332 3.03 8.09 -20.79
C ASN A 332 3.77 7.24 -21.83
N ILE A 333 4.08 7.83 -22.97
CA ILE A 333 5.02 7.26 -23.93
C ILE A 333 6.42 7.55 -23.40
N ILE A 334 7.15 6.52 -23.03
CA ILE A 334 8.58 6.61 -22.70
C ILE A 334 9.38 6.26 -23.93
#